data_f76f5bac374cc9978edb820c54dc249c
#
_entry.id   f76f5bac374cc9978edb820c54dc249c
#
_cell.length_a   1.000
_cell.length_b   1.000
_cell.length_c   1.000
_cell.angle_alpha   90.00
_cell.angle_beta   90.00
_cell.angle_gamma   90.00
#
_symmetry.space_group_name_H-M   'P 1'
#
loop_
_entity.id
_entity.type
_entity.pdbx_description
1 polymer ?
#
loop_
_entity_poly.entity_id
_entity_poly.type
_entity_poly.pdbx_seq_one_letter_code
_entity_poly.pdbx_strand_id
1 'polypeptide(L)'
;MQQWFLARCRVAELFPQSKTKYTDKLLSPKEKLNDLLKNHSVDSQALVIAVATLLANSADKNEKVEDHLTLLNKEVQKLEERNKSLIEKLKNTENEKDQINNILSEVKENFEKIEGKSSLAHLINKVSEEALEHILTNPEFSSKFTNELEEDCALISIDIRRSTGLMLKEKNSHSFTMFISTLGEGLKSIILNNFGIFDKFTGDGILAFFPKFFSGEDFILHSAKAAEEYHVFFRKYYDESRHLFQTVLKDIGLGIGIDYGKTNITRINNEVTLVGSPVVYACRLSGADAYTTLFNQSAKDAIISLASENVNIIEMEKDIEHEGIIIAYKLEIKWFPILLRKPSWSS
;
A
#
# COMPACT_ATOMS: atom_id res chain seq x y z
N MET A 1 1.69 -7.59 -20.88
CA MET A 1 0.98 -7.24 -22.14
C MET A 1 0.11 -8.37 -22.68
N GLN A 2 0.54 -9.63 -22.76
CA GLN A 2 -0.27 -10.75 -23.26
C GLN A 2 -1.52 -11.07 -22.40
N GLN A 3 -1.42 -11.00 -21.09
CA GLN A 3 -2.58 -11.23 -20.19
C GLN A 3 -3.63 -10.12 -20.30
N TRP A 4 -3.23 -8.91 -20.62
CA TRP A 4 -4.14 -7.78 -20.87
C TRP A 4 -4.95 -7.98 -22.16
N PHE A 5 -4.35 -8.58 -23.17
CA PHE A 5 -5.00 -8.90 -24.45
C PHE A 5 -6.05 -10.02 -24.28
N LEU A 6 -5.76 -11.04 -23.47
CA LEU A 6 -6.68 -12.15 -23.18
C LEU A 6 -7.89 -11.72 -22.33
N ALA A 7 -7.71 -10.79 -21.37
CA ALA A 7 -8.81 -10.21 -20.61
C ALA A 7 -9.74 -9.38 -21.52
N ARG A 8 -9.18 -8.66 -22.50
CA ARG A 8 -9.95 -7.86 -23.48
C ARG A 8 -10.77 -8.74 -24.43
N CYS A 9 -10.26 -9.89 -24.85
CA CYS A 9 -10.99 -10.85 -25.69
C CYS A 9 -12.14 -11.51 -24.92
N ARG A 10 -11.96 -11.91 -23.67
CA ARG A 10 -13.03 -12.50 -22.84
C ARG A 10 -14.18 -11.54 -22.53
N VAL A 11 -13.89 -10.26 -22.35
CA VAL A 11 -14.94 -9.23 -22.14
C VAL A 11 -15.74 -9.02 -23.43
N ALA A 12 -15.11 -9.09 -24.61
CA ALA A 12 -15.81 -8.96 -25.89
C ALA A 12 -16.73 -10.18 -26.22
N GLU A 13 -16.40 -11.37 -25.71
CA GLU A 13 -17.23 -12.57 -25.88
C GLU A 13 -18.47 -12.61 -24.97
N LEU A 14 -18.42 -11.88 -23.83
CA LEU A 14 -19.54 -11.81 -22.88
C LEU A 14 -20.64 -10.80 -23.27
N PHE A 15 -20.40 -9.92 -24.26
CA PHE A 15 -21.34 -8.90 -24.70
C PHE A 15 -21.60 -8.93 -26.23
N PRO A 16 -22.28 -9.94 -26.78
CA PRO A 16 -22.47 -10.05 -28.21
C PRO A 16 -23.49 -9.08 -28.84
N GLN A 17 -24.17 -8.25 -28.07
CA GLN A 17 -25.31 -7.45 -28.56
C GLN A 17 -25.21 -5.92 -28.37
N SER A 18 -24.18 -5.35 -27.74
CA SER A 18 -24.04 -3.89 -27.70
C SER A 18 -23.20 -3.36 -28.86
N LYS A 19 -23.82 -3.16 -30.03
CA LYS A 19 -23.27 -2.35 -31.13
C LYS A 19 -23.29 -0.86 -30.75
N THR A 20 -22.56 -0.46 -29.73
CA THR A 20 -22.19 0.93 -29.55
C THR A 20 -20.80 1.13 -30.14
N LYS A 21 -20.71 2.02 -31.11
CA LYS A 21 -19.45 2.50 -31.71
C LYS A 21 -18.60 3.11 -30.57
N TYR A 22 -17.76 2.29 -29.95
CA TYR A 22 -16.70 2.81 -29.09
C TYR A 22 -15.56 3.30 -29.98
N THR A 23 -15.47 4.60 -30.15
CA THR A 23 -14.29 5.27 -30.68
C THR A 23 -13.12 5.07 -29.72
N ASP A 24 -11.96 4.76 -30.28
CA ASP A 24 -10.69 4.33 -29.68
C ASP A 24 -10.02 5.30 -28.69
N LYS A 25 -10.74 5.95 -27.79
CA LYS A 25 -10.14 6.61 -26.64
C LYS A 25 -10.08 5.61 -25.46
N LEU A 26 -8.88 5.22 -25.07
CA LEU A 26 -8.60 4.49 -23.82
C LEU A 26 -9.05 5.37 -22.63
N LEU A 27 -10.32 5.26 -22.27
CA LEU A 27 -10.87 5.87 -21.06
C LEU A 27 -10.22 5.23 -19.85
N SER A 28 -9.86 6.05 -18.87
CA SER A 28 -9.39 5.56 -17.57
C SER A 28 -10.48 4.69 -16.90
N PRO A 29 -10.14 3.78 -15.97
CA PRO A 29 -11.13 2.99 -15.24
C PRO A 29 -12.22 3.84 -14.58
N LYS A 30 -11.87 5.05 -14.11
CA LYS A 30 -12.78 6.04 -13.51
C LYS A 30 -13.75 6.62 -14.55
N GLU A 31 -13.27 6.91 -15.76
CA GLU A 31 -14.11 7.40 -16.86
C GLU A 31 -15.07 6.34 -17.35
N LYS A 32 -14.65 5.05 -17.39
CA LYS A 32 -15.52 3.92 -17.73
C LYS A 32 -16.59 3.69 -16.69
N LEU A 33 -16.25 3.81 -15.40
CA LEU A 33 -17.22 3.71 -14.31
C LEU A 33 -18.24 4.84 -14.38
N ASN A 34 -17.80 6.08 -14.61
CA ASN A 34 -18.67 7.25 -14.76
C ASN A 34 -19.57 7.16 -16.01
N ASP A 35 -19.10 6.54 -17.09
CA ASP A 35 -19.88 6.34 -18.31
C ASP A 35 -20.95 5.26 -18.13
N LEU A 36 -20.62 4.16 -17.42
CA LEU A 36 -21.58 3.12 -17.05
C LEU A 36 -22.67 3.66 -16.12
N LEU A 37 -22.30 4.56 -15.18
CA LEU A 37 -23.22 5.15 -14.22
C LEU A 37 -24.14 6.22 -14.84
N LYS A 38 -23.71 6.93 -15.89
CA LYS A 38 -24.51 7.92 -16.63
C LYS A 38 -25.60 7.30 -17.52
N ASN A 39 -25.43 6.08 -17.97
CA ASN A 39 -26.31 5.45 -18.94
C ASN A 39 -27.52 4.69 -18.35
N HIS A 40 -27.98 5.02 -17.15
CA HIS A 40 -29.26 4.61 -16.49
C HIS A 40 -29.67 3.12 -16.52
N SER A 41 -28.89 2.26 -17.12
CA SER A 41 -29.02 0.81 -17.08
C SER A 41 -27.73 0.20 -16.58
N VAL A 42 -27.40 0.43 -15.32
CA VAL A 42 -26.26 -0.24 -14.71
C VAL A 42 -26.65 -1.71 -14.57
N ASP A 43 -26.18 -2.51 -15.52
CA ASP A 43 -26.13 -3.95 -15.32
C ASP A 43 -25.18 -4.18 -14.14
N SER A 44 -25.77 -4.58 -13.03
CA SER A 44 -25.11 -4.88 -11.76
C SER A 44 -23.92 -5.80 -11.93
N GLN A 45 -24.02 -6.74 -12.89
CA GLN A 45 -22.92 -7.63 -13.24
C GLN A 45 -21.73 -6.88 -13.87
N ALA A 46 -21.96 -5.84 -14.67
CA ALA A 46 -20.89 -5.04 -15.27
C ALA A 46 -20.09 -4.24 -14.22
N LEU A 47 -20.76 -3.73 -13.19
CA LEU A 47 -20.10 -3.03 -12.07
C LEU A 47 -19.24 -4.01 -11.24
N VAL A 48 -19.77 -5.18 -10.92
CA VAL A 48 -19.05 -6.23 -10.18
C VAL A 48 -17.84 -6.71 -10.99
N ILE A 49 -17.98 -6.91 -12.29
CA ILE A 49 -16.87 -7.31 -13.19
C ILE A 49 -15.82 -6.20 -13.27
N ALA A 50 -16.22 -4.92 -13.35
CA ALA A 50 -15.27 -3.81 -13.41
C ALA A 50 -14.47 -3.66 -12.09
N VAL A 51 -15.12 -3.78 -10.95
CA VAL A 51 -14.47 -3.75 -9.63
C VAL A 51 -13.57 -4.97 -9.43
N ALA A 52 -14.05 -6.16 -9.78
CA ALA A 52 -13.26 -7.41 -9.71
C ALA A 52 -12.03 -7.37 -10.63
N THR A 53 -12.14 -6.77 -11.83
CA THR A 53 -11.02 -6.61 -12.76
C THR A 53 -9.98 -5.61 -12.25
N LEU A 54 -10.43 -4.52 -11.62
CA LEU A 54 -9.54 -3.53 -11.00
C LEU A 54 -8.76 -4.13 -9.83
N LEU A 55 -9.41 -4.96 -9.03
CA LEU A 55 -8.80 -5.62 -7.87
C LEU A 55 -7.89 -6.80 -8.29
N ALA A 56 -8.27 -7.57 -9.30
CA ALA A 56 -7.45 -8.67 -9.83
C ALA A 56 -6.16 -8.18 -10.53
N ASN A 57 -6.18 -6.97 -11.10
CA ASN A 57 -4.98 -6.37 -11.71
C ASN A 57 -4.01 -5.77 -10.66
N SER A 58 -4.44 -5.61 -9.41
CA SER A 58 -3.62 -5.10 -8.31
C SER A 58 -3.10 -6.20 -7.37
N ALA A 59 -3.58 -7.44 -7.54
CA ALA A 59 -3.30 -8.52 -6.61
C ALA A 59 -2.55 -9.68 -7.29
N ASP A 60 -1.32 -9.87 -6.90
CA ASP A 60 -0.73 -11.21 -6.86
C ASP A 60 -1.45 -11.99 -5.72
N LYS A 61 -1.90 -13.18 -6.06
CA LYS A 61 -2.78 -14.11 -5.33
C LYS A 61 -2.63 -14.06 -3.80
N ASN A 62 -3.52 -13.36 -3.12
CA ASN A 62 -3.62 -13.42 -1.66
C ASN A 62 -5.06 -13.81 -1.27
N GLU A 63 -5.21 -14.89 -0.52
CA GLU A 63 -6.48 -15.44 -0.02
C GLU A 63 -7.33 -14.36 0.71
N LYS A 64 -6.67 -13.41 1.37
CA LYS A 64 -7.29 -12.24 2.02
C LYS A 64 -7.93 -11.25 1.05
N VAL A 65 -7.45 -11.17 -0.19
CA VAL A 65 -8.05 -10.28 -1.21
C VAL A 65 -9.33 -10.88 -1.76
N GLU A 66 -9.43 -12.22 -1.84
CA GLU A 66 -10.68 -12.91 -2.20
C GLU A 66 -11.77 -12.71 -1.14
N ASP A 67 -11.41 -12.73 0.14
CA ASP A 67 -12.35 -12.45 1.24
C ASP A 67 -12.85 -11.00 1.20
N HIS A 68 -11.96 -10.02 0.97
CA HIS A 68 -12.34 -8.62 0.81
C HIS A 68 -13.17 -8.37 -0.46
N LEU A 69 -12.84 -9.04 -1.57
CA LEU A 69 -13.65 -9.05 -2.79
C LEU A 69 -15.05 -9.63 -2.55
N THR A 70 -15.12 -10.68 -1.75
CA THR A 70 -16.39 -11.31 -1.39
C THR A 70 -17.24 -10.39 -0.52
N LEU A 71 -16.60 -9.63 0.40
CA LEU A 71 -17.30 -8.64 1.24
C LEU A 71 -17.80 -7.45 0.40
N LEU A 72 -16.96 -6.92 -0.48
CA LEU A 72 -17.34 -5.86 -1.42
C LEU A 72 -18.45 -6.28 -2.36
N ASN A 73 -18.40 -7.50 -2.88
CA ASN A 73 -19.45 -8.06 -3.73
C ASN A 73 -20.79 -8.22 -2.98
N LYS A 74 -20.76 -8.65 -1.71
CA LYS A 74 -21.96 -8.71 -0.85
C LYS A 74 -22.53 -7.31 -0.60
N GLU A 75 -21.70 -6.31 -0.40
CA GLU A 75 -22.14 -4.94 -0.15
C GLU A 75 -22.69 -4.29 -1.43
N VAL A 76 -22.06 -4.57 -2.58
CA VAL A 76 -22.57 -4.19 -3.91
C VAL A 76 -23.93 -4.85 -4.17
N GLN A 77 -24.08 -6.16 -3.95
CA GLN A 77 -25.37 -6.86 -4.10
C GLN A 77 -26.44 -6.28 -3.18
N LYS A 78 -26.12 -5.98 -1.93
CA LYS A 78 -27.04 -5.37 -0.97
C LYS A 78 -27.48 -3.95 -1.39
N LEU A 79 -26.56 -3.17 -1.95
CA LEU A 79 -26.85 -1.84 -2.51
C LEU A 79 -27.68 -1.93 -3.79
N GLU A 80 -27.47 -2.94 -4.60
CA GLU A 80 -28.24 -3.24 -5.81
C GLU A 80 -29.67 -3.64 -5.51
N GLU A 81 -29.88 -4.55 -4.56
CA GLU A 81 -31.22 -4.94 -4.11
C GLU A 81 -31.99 -3.72 -3.56
N ARG A 82 -31.30 -2.85 -2.83
CA ARG A 82 -31.87 -1.61 -2.30
C ARG A 82 -32.22 -0.62 -3.41
N ASN A 83 -31.33 -0.45 -4.39
CA ASN A 83 -31.59 0.38 -5.57
C ASN A 83 -32.75 -0.17 -6.41
N LYS A 84 -32.85 -1.47 -6.58
CA LYS A 84 -33.96 -2.12 -7.28
C LYS A 84 -35.29 -1.90 -6.55
N SER A 85 -35.30 -2.01 -5.23
CA SER A 85 -36.45 -1.68 -4.39
C SER A 85 -36.85 -0.20 -4.47
N LEU A 86 -35.87 0.69 -4.54
CA LEU A 86 -36.10 2.13 -4.71
C LEU A 86 -36.64 2.49 -6.10
N ILE A 87 -36.13 1.85 -7.15
CA ILE A 87 -36.61 2.01 -8.53
C ILE A 87 -38.04 1.46 -8.69
N GLU A 88 -38.35 0.36 -8.02
CA GLU A 88 -39.70 -0.23 -8.04
C GLU A 88 -40.71 0.65 -7.29
N LYS A 89 -40.33 1.28 -6.18
CA LYS A 89 -41.14 2.29 -5.49
C LYS A 89 -41.34 3.54 -6.33
N LEU A 90 -40.35 3.96 -7.12
CA LEU A 90 -40.47 5.07 -8.08
C LEU A 90 -41.50 4.80 -9.18
N LYS A 91 -41.63 3.57 -9.67
CA LYS A 91 -42.59 3.18 -10.70
C LYS A 91 -44.01 3.18 -10.21
N ASN A 92 -44.23 3.03 -8.87
CA ASN A 92 -45.54 2.90 -8.27
C ASN A 92 -46.15 4.19 -7.72
N THR A 93 -45.45 5.31 -7.76
CA THR A 93 -45.92 6.57 -7.21
C THR A 93 -45.66 7.77 -8.13
N GLU A 94 -46.55 8.00 -9.08
CA GLU A 94 -46.55 9.22 -9.92
C GLU A 94 -46.94 10.53 -9.17
N ASN A 95 -47.23 10.49 -7.85
CA ASN A 95 -47.85 11.64 -7.15
C ASN A 95 -47.09 12.27 -5.96
N GLU A 96 -45.85 11.92 -5.66
CA GLU A 96 -45.18 12.50 -4.49
C GLU A 96 -43.77 13.02 -4.77
N LYS A 97 -43.73 14.28 -5.18
CA LYS A 97 -42.49 15.02 -5.52
C LYS A 97 -41.46 15.08 -4.35
N ASP A 98 -41.96 15.04 -3.12
CA ASP A 98 -41.11 15.06 -1.91
C ASP A 98 -40.44 13.70 -1.64
N GLN A 99 -41.12 12.59 -1.96
CA GLN A 99 -40.53 11.26 -1.86
C GLN A 99 -39.44 11.03 -2.94
N ILE A 100 -39.61 11.58 -4.14
CA ILE A 100 -38.63 11.51 -5.21
C ILE A 100 -37.36 12.24 -4.82
N ASN A 101 -37.47 13.41 -4.18
CA ASN A 101 -36.33 14.18 -3.73
C ASN A 101 -35.54 13.48 -2.60
N ASN A 102 -36.22 12.81 -1.69
CA ASN A 102 -35.59 12.03 -0.62
C ASN A 102 -34.85 10.81 -1.20
N ILE A 103 -35.45 10.10 -2.14
CA ILE A 103 -34.84 8.98 -2.83
C ILE A 103 -33.62 9.43 -3.65
N LEU A 104 -33.72 10.55 -4.34
CA LEU A 104 -32.61 11.14 -5.10
C LEU A 104 -31.44 11.57 -4.19
N SER A 105 -31.74 12.08 -2.99
CA SER A 105 -30.70 12.44 -2.01
C SER A 105 -30.01 11.18 -1.46
N GLU A 106 -30.77 10.12 -1.18
CA GLU A 106 -30.24 8.84 -0.70
C GLU A 106 -29.40 8.12 -1.78
N VAL A 107 -29.84 8.18 -3.03
CA VAL A 107 -29.07 7.68 -4.18
C VAL A 107 -27.77 8.45 -4.35
N LYS A 108 -27.80 9.80 -4.24
CA LYS A 108 -26.60 10.63 -4.28
C LYS A 108 -25.61 10.29 -3.15
N GLU A 109 -26.11 10.17 -1.92
CA GLU A 109 -25.26 9.82 -0.77
C GLU A 109 -24.62 8.43 -0.92
N ASN A 110 -25.38 7.45 -1.41
CA ASN A 110 -24.84 6.12 -1.70
C ASN A 110 -23.82 6.14 -2.84
N PHE A 111 -24.03 7.01 -3.81
CA PHE A 111 -23.10 7.22 -4.94
C PHE A 111 -21.77 7.83 -4.48
N GLU A 112 -21.84 8.88 -3.64
CA GLU A 112 -20.66 9.50 -3.04
C GLU A 112 -19.88 8.51 -2.16
N LYS A 113 -20.60 7.66 -1.42
CA LYS A 113 -19.97 6.57 -0.63
C LYS A 113 -19.27 5.54 -1.51
N ILE A 114 -19.81 5.17 -2.67
CA ILE A 114 -19.19 4.25 -3.63
C ILE A 114 -17.97 4.91 -4.29
N GLU A 115 -18.07 6.15 -4.73
CA GLU A 115 -16.95 6.90 -5.28
C GLU A 115 -15.83 7.10 -4.25
N GLY A 116 -16.16 7.43 -3.01
CA GLY A 116 -15.22 7.54 -1.91
C GLY A 116 -14.49 6.22 -1.64
N LYS A 117 -15.23 5.11 -1.56
CA LYS A 117 -14.64 3.77 -1.38
C LYS A 117 -13.76 3.37 -2.57
N SER A 118 -14.18 3.66 -3.81
CA SER A 118 -13.39 3.39 -5.02
C SER A 118 -12.11 4.22 -5.04
N SER A 119 -12.14 5.46 -4.54
CA SER A 119 -10.96 6.33 -4.48
C SER A 119 -9.92 5.86 -3.47
N LEU A 120 -10.30 5.05 -2.48
CA LEU A 120 -9.46 4.50 -1.43
C LEU A 120 -9.07 3.03 -1.65
N ALA A 121 -9.58 2.40 -2.71
CA ALA A 121 -9.33 0.98 -3.01
C ALA A 121 -7.83 0.64 -3.13
N HIS A 122 -7.00 1.60 -3.53
CA HIS A 122 -5.55 1.42 -3.61
C HIS A 122 -4.87 1.22 -2.25
N LEU A 123 -5.55 1.57 -1.12
CA LEU A 123 -5.03 1.38 0.23
C LEU A 123 -5.23 -0.05 0.77
N ILE A 124 -6.11 -0.86 0.17
CA ILE A 124 -6.48 -2.21 0.66
C ILE A 124 -5.25 -3.08 0.94
N ASN A 125 -4.21 -2.95 0.14
CA ASN A 125 -2.97 -3.71 0.30
C ASN A 125 -1.81 -2.90 0.89
N LYS A 126 -2.04 -1.65 1.28
CA LYS A 126 -0.99 -0.75 1.75
C LYS A 126 -1.05 -0.46 3.24
N VAL A 127 -2.17 -0.74 3.90
CA VAL A 127 -2.39 -0.52 5.33
C VAL A 127 -2.92 -1.79 6.00
N SER A 128 -2.92 -1.84 7.33
CA SER A 128 -3.54 -2.94 8.10
C SER A 128 -5.07 -2.95 7.94
N GLU A 129 -5.70 -4.09 8.21
CA GLU A 129 -7.16 -4.22 8.14
C GLU A 129 -7.87 -3.25 9.09
N GLU A 130 -7.38 -3.11 10.33
CA GLU A 130 -7.90 -2.18 11.33
C GLU A 130 -7.80 -0.72 10.85
N ALA A 131 -6.64 -0.34 10.27
CA ALA A 131 -6.46 0.99 9.70
C ALA A 131 -7.39 1.23 8.51
N LEU A 132 -7.56 0.24 7.64
CA LEU A 132 -8.46 0.34 6.49
C LEU A 132 -9.91 0.56 6.92
N GLU A 133 -10.37 -0.19 7.92
CA GLU A 133 -11.71 0.00 8.49
C GLU A 133 -11.88 1.43 9.03
N HIS A 134 -10.89 1.93 9.78
CA HIS A 134 -10.91 3.31 10.28
C HIS A 134 -10.92 4.35 9.15
N ILE A 135 -10.11 4.17 8.12
CA ILE A 135 -10.09 5.05 6.93
C ILE A 135 -11.45 5.08 6.24
N LEU A 136 -12.10 3.94 6.08
CA LEU A 136 -13.39 3.83 5.39
C LEU A 136 -14.57 4.38 6.19
N THR A 137 -14.46 4.40 7.51
CA THR A 137 -15.54 4.85 8.42
C THR A 137 -15.38 6.29 8.88
N ASN A 138 -14.18 6.89 8.76
CA ASN A 138 -13.88 8.25 9.20
C ASN A 138 -13.55 9.17 8.00
N PRO A 139 -14.49 10.03 7.55
CA PRO A 139 -14.27 10.91 6.39
C PRO A 139 -13.12 11.91 6.57
N GLU A 140 -12.90 12.42 7.77
CA GLU A 140 -11.81 13.36 8.05
C GLU A 140 -10.45 12.65 7.90
N PHE A 141 -10.34 11.44 8.43
CA PHE A 141 -9.12 10.64 8.30
C PHE A 141 -8.87 10.20 6.86
N SER A 142 -9.93 9.82 6.14
CA SER A 142 -9.83 9.43 4.72
C SER A 142 -9.39 10.59 3.82
N SER A 143 -9.79 11.82 4.15
CA SER A 143 -9.41 13.01 3.40
C SER A 143 -7.90 13.24 3.34
N LYS A 144 -7.16 12.76 4.34
CA LYS A 144 -5.68 12.83 4.39
C LYS A 144 -4.99 11.94 3.34
N PHE A 145 -5.72 10.97 2.77
CA PHE A 145 -5.22 10.11 1.69
C PHE A 145 -5.72 10.51 0.30
N THR A 146 -6.69 11.42 0.23
CA THR A 146 -7.29 11.86 -1.05
C THR A 146 -6.82 13.24 -1.48
N ASN A 147 -6.38 14.07 -0.55
CA ASN A 147 -5.87 15.42 -0.79
C ASN A 147 -4.33 15.41 -0.75
N GLU A 148 -3.71 16.38 -1.44
CA GLU A 148 -2.29 16.62 -1.26
C GLU A 148 -2.03 17.16 0.16
N LEU A 149 -1.11 16.52 0.86
CA LEU A 149 -0.79 16.84 2.25
C LEU A 149 0.72 16.86 2.44
N GLU A 150 1.25 17.97 2.98
CA GLU A 150 2.60 18.03 3.51
C GLU A 150 2.58 17.55 4.96
N GLU A 151 3.33 16.50 5.26
CA GLU A 151 3.30 15.84 6.58
C GLU A 151 4.71 15.47 7.06
N ASP A 152 4.88 15.44 8.38
CA ASP A 152 6.05 14.84 9.01
C ASP A 152 6.00 13.33 8.84
N CYS A 153 7.02 12.78 8.20
CA CYS A 153 7.03 11.37 7.84
C CYS A 153 8.41 10.75 8.07
N ALA A 154 8.43 9.57 8.65
CA ALA A 154 9.61 8.70 8.59
C ALA A 154 9.48 7.76 7.39
N LEU A 155 10.55 7.63 6.65
CA LEU A 155 10.63 6.77 5.47
C LEU A 155 11.65 5.68 5.69
N ILE A 156 11.28 4.47 5.28
CA ILE A 156 12.15 3.31 5.33
C ILE A 156 12.29 2.73 3.93
N SER A 157 13.52 2.57 3.49
CA SER A 157 13.86 1.84 2.27
C SER A 157 14.69 0.63 2.64
N ILE A 158 14.37 -0.50 2.05
CA ILE A 158 14.99 -1.80 2.30
C ILE A 158 15.54 -2.31 0.98
N ASP A 159 16.75 -2.84 1.00
CA ASP A 159 17.40 -3.47 -0.15
C ASP A 159 18.01 -4.81 0.27
N ILE A 160 17.90 -5.84 -0.57
CA ILE A 160 18.52 -7.13 -0.30
C ILE A 160 19.95 -7.11 -0.80
N ARG A 161 20.91 -7.12 0.11
CA ARG A 161 22.31 -7.12 -0.26
C ARG A 161 22.69 -8.40 -0.98
N ARG A 162 23.35 -8.23 -2.15
CA ARG A 162 23.76 -9.33 -3.04
C ARG A 162 22.60 -10.16 -3.61
N SER A 163 21.40 -9.59 -3.75
CA SER A 163 20.24 -10.23 -4.36
C SER A 163 20.49 -10.84 -5.73
N THR A 164 21.21 -10.12 -6.61
CA THR A 164 21.65 -10.64 -7.91
C THR A 164 22.52 -11.89 -7.75
N GLY A 165 23.45 -11.89 -6.78
CA GLY A 165 24.25 -13.06 -6.46
C GLY A 165 23.40 -14.25 -5.99
N LEU A 166 22.37 -13.96 -5.20
CA LEU A 166 21.43 -14.97 -4.70
C LEU A 166 20.59 -15.55 -5.84
N MET A 167 20.07 -14.70 -6.72
CA MET A 167 19.34 -15.09 -7.93
C MET A 167 20.16 -16.01 -8.83
N LEU A 168 21.45 -15.68 -9.07
CA LEU A 168 22.34 -16.49 -9.89
C LEU A 168 22.73 -17.86 -9.26
N LYS A 169 22.41 -18.08 -8.01
CA LYS A 169 22.65 -19.33 -7.25
C LYS A 169 21.39 -20.10 -6.94
N GLU A 170 20.25 -19.75 -7.53
CA GLU A 170 19.04 -20.53 -7.41
C GLU A 170 19.20 -21.94 -7.99
N LYS A 171 18.48 -22.93 -7.42
CA LYS A 171 18.46 -24.29 -7.95
C LYS A 171 17.63 -24.44 -9.21
N ASN A 172 16.60 -23.60 -9.33
CA ASN A 172 15.73 -23.52 -10.49
C ASN A 172 15.06 -22.13 -10.53
N SER A 173 14.62 -21.69 -11.71
CA SER A 173 14.07 -20.36 -11.93
C SER A 173 12.84 -20.00 -11.07
N HIS A 174 12.19 -20.97 -10.47
CA HIS A 174 11.06 -20.78 -9.57
C HIS A 174 11.48 -20.51 -8.12
N SER A 175 12.64 -21.02 -7.70
CA SER A 175 13.12 -20.92 -6.31
C SER A 175 13.32 -19.47 -5.86
N PHE A 176 13.95 -18.64 -6.68
CA PHE A 176 14.17 -17.23 -6.34
C PHE A 176 12.86 -16.46 -6.32
N THR A 177 11.97 -16.69 -7.26
CA THR A 177 10.64 -16.04 -7.30
C THR A 177 9.83 -16.38 -6.04
N MET A 178 9.80 -17.65 -5.64
CA MET A 178 9.16 -18.07 -4.38
C MET A 178 9.79 -17.37 -3.17
N PHE A 179 11.13 -17.37 -3.12
CA PHE A 179 11.86 -16.72 -2.03
C PHE A 179 11.50 -15.23 -1.91
N ILE A 180 11.57 -14.47 -3.00
CA ILE A 180 11.27 -13.02 -3.00
C ILE A 180 9.80 -12.75 -2.68
N SER A 181 8.87 -13.54 -3.22
CA SER A 181 7.43 -13.37 -2.99
C SER A 181 7.09 -13.53 -1.52
N THR A 182 7.51 -14.63 -0.90
CA THR A 182 7.24 -14.91 0.52
C THR A 182 7.98 -13.92 1.44
N LEU A 183 9.23 -13.57 1.10
CA LEU A 183 9.97 -12.54 1.82
C LEU A 183 9.22 -11.21 1.78
N GLY A 184 8.76 -10.78 0.61
CA GLY A 184 8.02 -9.55 0.43
C GLY A 184 6.74 -9.47 1.25
N GLU A 185 5.99 -10.56 1.32
CA GLU A 185 4.79 -10.65 2.17
C GLU A 185 5.13 -10.51 3.65
N GLY A 186 6.20 -11.17 4.12
CA GLY A 186 6.65 -11.07 5.51
C GLY A 186 7.14 -9.66 5.85
N LEU A 187 7.93 -9.03 4.97
CA LEU A 187 8.39 -7.67 5.16
C LEU A 187 7.21 -6.67 5.18
N LYS A 188 6.25 -6.83 4.27
CA LYS A 188 5.02 -6.02 4.28
C LYS A 188 4.25 -6.18 5.59
N SER A 189 4.09 -7.40 6.10
CA SER A 189 3.42 -7.66 7.37
C SER A 189 4.07 -6.90 8.54
N ILE A 190 5.40 -6.85 8.58
CA ILE A 190 6.14 -6.10 9.62
C ILE A 190 5.84 -4.60 9.54
N ILE A 191 5.77 -4.01 8.32
CA ILE A 191 5.38 -2.61 8.15
C ILE A 191 4.01 -2.36 8.78
N LEU A 192 3.03 -3.16 8.38
CA LEU A 192 1.64 -2.98 8.80
C LEU A 192 1.46 -3.17 10.30
N ASN A 193 2.17 -4.13 10.91
CA ASN A 193 2.14 -4.39 12.35
C ASN A 193 2.82 -3.30 13.18
N ASN A 194 3.72 -2.52 12.58
CA ASN A 194 4.35 -1.35 13.18
C ASN A 194 3.67 -0.04 12.77
N PHE A 195 2.40 -0.09 12.37
CA PHE A 195 1.60 1.09 12.00
C PHE A 195 2.18 1.90 10.83
N GLY A 196 2.92 1.25 9.93
CA GLY A 196 3.42 1.84 8.69
C GLY A 196 2.47 1.64 7.52
N ILE A 197 2.73 2.37 6.46
CA ILE A 197 2.06 2.25 5.17
C ILE A 197 3.06 1.66 4.17
N PHE A 198 2.70 0.55 3.54
CA PHE A 198 3.48 -0.03 2.45
C PHE A 198 3.31 0.81 1.19
N ASP A 199 4.40 1.30 0.60
CA ASP A 199 4.31 2.03 -0.68
C ASP A 199 4.39 1.06 -1.86
N LYS A 200 5.54 0.46 -2.08
CA LYS A 200 5.78 -0.41 -3.24
C LYS A 200 7.01 -1.30 -3.07
N PHE A 201 7.06 -2.32 -3.91
CA PHE A 201 8.30 -3.06 -4.18
C PHE A 201 9.20 -2.26 -5.13
N THR A 202 10.50 -2.19 -4.82
CA THR A 202 11.53 -1.52 -5.61
C THR A 202 12.49 -2.54 -6.24
N GLY A 203 11.91 -3.51 -6.95
CA GLY A 203 12.64 -4.67 -7.45
C GLY A 203 12.75 -5.75 -6.37
N ASP A 204 13.91 -5.93 -5.79
CA ASP A 204 14.19 -6.82 -4.66
C ASP A 204 14.09 -6.13 -3.29
N GLY A 205 13.78 -4.85 -3.28
CA GLY A 205 13.62 -4.03 -2.09
C GLY A 205 12.18 -3.60 -1.83
N ILE A 206 11.99 -2.84 -0.75
CA ILE A 206 10.69 -2.27 -0.34
C ILE A 206 10.88 -0.81 0.06
N LEU A 207 9.90 -0.01 -0.29
CA LEU A 207 9.70 1.34 0.23
C LEU A 207 8.44 1.39 1.07
N ALA A 208 8.53 1.97 2.26
CA ALA A 208 7.40 2.19 3.16
C ALA A 208 7.55 3.51 3.90
N PHE A 209 6.47 3.96 4.50
CA PHE A 209 6.44 5.24 5.19
C PHE A 209 5.53 5.23 6.42
N PHE A 210 5.89 6.10 7.37
CA PHE A 210 5.24 6.24 8.66
C PHE A 210 4.88 7.72 8.85
N PRO A 211 3.76 8.20 8.29
CA PRO A 211 3.35 9.59 8.47
C PRO A 211 2.80 9.80 9.88
N LYS A 212 3.12 10.92 10.49
CA LYS A 212 2.74 11.22 11.87
C LYS A 212 1.23 11.09 12.11
N PHE A 213 0.40 11.60 11.19
CA PHE A 213 -1.06 11.52 11.34
C PHE A 213 -1.60 10.09 11.36
N PHE A 214 -0.88 9.14 10.73
CA PHE A 214 -1.27 7.74 10.63
C PHE A 214 -0.59 6.88 11.69
N SER A 215 0.72 6.99 11.82
CA SER A 215 1.54 6.15 12.71
C SER A 215 1.62 6.69 14.14
N GLY A 216 1.02 7.87 14.43
CA GLY A 216 1.00 8.48 15.76
C GLY A 216 2.29 9.24 16.11
N GLU A 217 2.40 9.67 17.36
CA GLU A 217 3.51 10.50 17.82
C GLU A 217 4.86 9.76 17.79
N ASP A 218 4.85 8.45 17.95
CA ASP A 218 6.06 7.61 17.98
C ASP A 218 6.43 7.04 16.59
N PHE A 219 5.91 7.62 15.52
CA PHE A 219 6.06 7.14 14.13
C PHE A 219 7.51 6.84 13.71
N ILE A 220 8.49 7.65 14.15
CA ILE A 220 9.91 7.40 13.87
C ILE A 220 10.45 6.20 14.66
N LEU A 221 10.01 5.99 15.90
CA LEU A 221 10.37 4.82 16.68
C LEU A 221 9.72 3.56 16.12
N HIS A 222 8.48 3.64 15.61
CA HIS A 222 7.84 2.53 14.90
C HIS A 222 8.62 2.12 13.65
N SER A 223 9.12 3.07 12.87
CA SER A 223 9.96 2.77 11.71
C SER A 223 11.30 2.12 12.10
N ALA A 224 11.94 2.59 13.17
CA ALA A 224 13.19 2.01 13.68
C ALA A 224 12.97 0.58 14.22
N LYS A 225 11.85 0.35 14.92
CA LYS A 225 11.48 -0.98 15.41
C LYS A 225 11.19 -1.95 14.26
N ALA A 226 10.47 -1.50 13.24
CA ALA A 226 10.26 -2.30 12.04
C ALA A 226 11.58 -2.70 11.39
N ALA A 227 12.58 -1.81 11.34
CA ALA A 227 13.90 -2.12 10.79
C ALA A 227 14.62 -3.23 11.57
N GLU A 228 14.52 -3.24 12.90
CA GLU A 228 15.10 -4.31 13.70
C GLU A 228 14.38 -5.64 13.46
N GLU A 229 13.05 -5.63 13.45
CA GLU A 229 12.22 -6.82 13.16
C GLU A 229 12.52 -7.39 11.77
N TYR A 230 12.82 -6.55 10.78
CA TYR A 230 13.23 -6.96 9.44
C TYR A 230 14.52 -7.77 9.45
N HIS A 231 15.53 -7.33 10.17
CA HIS A 231 16.79 -8.06 10.26
C HIS A 231 16.62 -9.43 10.91
N VAL A 232 15.80 -9.49 11.97
CA VAL A 232 15.47 -10.75 12.66
C VAL A 232 14.70 -11.69 11.74
N PHE A 233 13.66 -11.18 11.10
CA PHE A 233 12.83 -11.95 10.16
C PHE A 233 13.63 -12.46 8.98
N PHE A 234 14.42 -11.60 8.32
CA PHE A 234 15.23 -11.98 7.16
C PHE A 234 16.22 -13.09 7.50
N ARG A 235 16.92 -12.97 8.63
CA ARG A 235 17.89 -13.97 9.08
C ARG A 235 17.23 -15.33 9.20
N LYS A 236 16.11 -15.40 9.93
CA LYS A 236 15.35 -16.63 10.12
C LYS A 236 14.88 -17.20 8.78
N TYR A 237 14.23 -16.37 7.97
CA TYR A 237 13.66 -16.78 6.71
C TYR A 237 14.73 -17.26 5.70
N TYR A 238 15.86 -16.54 5.62
CA TYR A 238 16.97 -16.96 4.76
C TYR A 238 17.58 -18.27 5.21
N ASP A 239 17.75 -18.48 6.52
CA ASP A 239 18.25 -19.75 7.08
C ASP A 239 17.33 -20.92 6.75
N GLU A 240 16.03 -20.75 6.85
CA GLU A 240 15.02 -21.76 6.49
C GLU A 240 14.99 -22.01 4.96
N SER A 241 15.25 -20.99 4.17
CA SER A 241 15.18 -21.02 2.70
C SER A 241 16.48 -21.43 2.00
N ARG A 242 17.55 -21.72 2.74
CA ARG A 242 18.87 -22.08 2.17
C ARG A 242 18.81 -23.25 1.19
N HIS A 243 17.87 -24.16 1.41
CA HIS A 243 17.66 -25.32 0.54
C HIS A 243 17.26 -24.97 -0.90
N LEU A 244 16.79 -23.74 -1.15
CA LEU A 244 16.41 -23.23 -2.47
C LEU A 244 17.62 -22.84 -3.34
N PHE A 245 18.82 -22.71 -2.73
CA PHE A 245 20.02 -22.21 -3.38
C PHE A 245 21.09 -23.30 -3.49
N GLN A 246 21.94 -23.19 -4.52
CA GLN A 246 23.03 -24.13 -4.78
C GLN A 246 24.17 -24.00 -3.77
N THR A 247 24.42 -22.75 -3.32
CA THR A 247 25.47 -22.43 -2.34
C THR A 247 24.99 -21.40 -1.36
N VAL A 248 25.56 -21.41 -0.16
CA VAL A 248 25.35 -20.35 0.83
C VAL A 248 26.29 -19.19 0.49
N LEU A 249 25.71 -18.03 0.20
CA LEU A 249 26.47 -16.80 0.01
C LEU A 249 26.74 -16.16 1.39
N LYS A 250 27.95 -15.62 1.56
CA LYS A 250 28.25 -14.72 2.69
C LYS A 250 27.69 -13.34 2.42
N ASP A 251 27.49 -12.59 3.44
CA ASP A 251 27.07 -11.17 3.37
C ASP A 251 25.71 -10.95 2.65
N ILE A 252 24.83 -11.92 2.75
CA ILE A 252 23.40 -11.80 2.40
C ILE A 252 22.67 -11.27 3.61
N GLY A 253 21.87 -10.24 3.41
CA GLY A 253 21.09 -9.59 4.47
C GLY A 253 20.34 -8.39 3.91
N LEU A 254 19.66 -7.66 4.77
CA LEU A 254 19.02 -6.42 4.40
C LEU A 254 19.96 -5.25 4.69
N GLY A 255 20.10 -4.32 3.72
CA GLY A 255 20.54 -2.96 3.95
C GLY A 255 19.30 -2.09 4.11
N ILE A 256 19.23 -1.30 5.16
CA ILE A 256 18.06 -0.48 5.46
C ILE A 256 18.49 0.97 5.63
N GLY A 257 17.77 1.89 4.98
CA GLY A 257 17.92 3.33 5.14
C GLY A 257 16.66 3.94 5.73
N ILE A 258 16.83 4.79 6.76
CA ILE A 258 15.75 5.55 7.37
C ILE A 258 16.07 7.03 7.33
N ASP A 259 15.13 7.81 6.82
CA ASP A 259 15.17 9.27 6.91
C ASP A 259 13.84 9.82 7.43
N TYR A 260 13.86 11.07 7.87
CA TYR A 260 12.72 11.76 8.45
C TYR A 260 12.67 13.20 7.94
N GLY A 261 11.49 13.69 7.67
CA GLY A 261 11.25 15.08 7.34
C GLY A 261 9.88 15.34 6.73
N LYS A 262 9.67 16.59 6.32
CA LYS A 262 8.48 17.01 5.58
C LYS A 262 8.44 16.34 4.23
N THR A 263 7.32 15.72 3.94
CA THR A 263 7.10 14.96 2.71
C THR A 263 5.70 15.25 2.17
N ASN A 264 5.59 15.45 0.88
CA ASN A 264 4.29 15.61 0.23
C ASN A 264 3.70 14.23 -0.03
N ILE A 265 2.57 13.97 0.58
CA ILE A 265 1.72 12.81 0.29
C ILE A 265 0.84 13.22 -0.88
N THR A 266 0.99 12.58 -2.01
CA THR A 266 0.26 12.91 -3.24
C THR A 266 -0.23 11.66 -3.94
N ARG A 267 -1.03 11.82 -4.99
CA ARG A 267 -1.53 10.70 -5.80
C ARG A 267 -0.96 10.77 -7.20
N ILE A 268 -0.26 9.72 -7.58
CA ILE A 268 0.23 9.52 -8.95
C ILE A 268 -0.40 8.24 -9.49
N ASN A 269 -1.07 8.33 -10.63
CA ASN A 269 -1.78 7.18 -11.27
C ASN A 269 -2.80 6.49 -10.34
N ASN A 270 -3.51 7.26 -9.51
CA ASN A 270 -4.44 6.77 -8.48
C ASN A 270 -3.79 5.99 -7.32
N GLU A 271 -2.48 6.00 -7.18
CA GLU A 271 -1.79 5.43 -6.04
C GLU A 271 -1.24 6.54 -5.14
N VAL A 272 -1.38 6.38 -3.82
CA VAL A 272 -0.71 7.25 -2.85
C VAL A 272 0.79 6.99 -2.95
N THR A 273 1.54 8.06 -3.09
CA THR A 273 3.01 8.04 -3.10
C THR A 273 3.55 9.26 -2.38
N LEU A 274 4.82 9.20 -2.02
CA LEU A 274 5.49 10.29 -1.32
C LEU A 274 6.54 10.94 -2.21
N VAL A 275 6.61 12.26 -2.11
CA VAL A 275 7.61 13.08 -2.80
C VAL A 275 8.30 13.98 -1.78
N GLY A 276 9.63 13.88 -1.71
CA GLY A 276 10.44 14.70 -0.82
C GLY A 276 11.88 14.19 -0.69
N SER A 277 12.76 15.01 -0.16
CA SER A 277 14.17 14.64 0.08
C SER A 277 14.32 13.41 0.99
N PRO A 278 13.46 13.19 2.03
CA PRO A 278 13.59 12.00 2.87
C PRO A 278 13.45 10.68 2.10
N VAL A 279 12.61 10.66 1.04
CA VAL A 279 12.49 9.47 0.16
C VAL A 279 13.83 9.15 -0.50
N VAL A 280 14.49 10.17 -1.02
CA VAL A 280 15.77 10.02 -1.72
C VAL A 280 16.85 9.49 -0.78
N TYR A 281 16.98 10.10 0.40
CA TYR A 281 18.02 9.71 1.36
C TYR A 281 17.75 8.33 1.97
N ALA A 282 16.51 7.98 2.30
CA ALA A 282 16.19 6.62 2.74
C ALA A 282 16.62 5.58 1.69
N CYS A 283 16.29 5.81 0.41
CA CYS A 283 16.70 4.92 -0.68
C CYS A 283 18.23 4.82 -0.84
N ARG A 284 18.96 5.91 -0.68
CA ARG A 284 20.43 5.90 -0.78
C ARG A 284 21.09 5.20 0.40
N LEU A 285 20.57 5.40 1.59
CA LEU A 285 21.05 4.76 2.82
C LEU A 285 20.76 3.26 2.84
N SER A 286 19.73 2.78 2.13
CA SER A 286 19.44 1.33 2.03
C SER A 286 20.53 0.54 1.32
N GLY A 287 21.43 1.22 0.59
CA GLY A 287 22.69 0.64 0.14
C GLY A 287 23.69 0.29 1.26
N ALA A 288 23.27 0.25 2.53
CA ALA A 288 24.08 -0.17 3.68
C ALA A 288 24.53 -1.64 3.58
N ASP A 289 25.50 -2.03 4.39
CA ASP A 289 25.94 -3.41 4.46
C ASP A 289 24.83 -4.34 4.97
N ALA A 290 24.99 -5.64 4.72
CA ALA A 290 24.04 -6.64 5.19
C ALA A 290 23.84 -6.53 6.72
N TYR A 291 22.57 -6.61 7.16
CA TYR A 291 22.15 -6.46 8.56
C TYR A 291 22.49 -5.09 9.18
N THR A 292 22.54 -4.06 8.36
CA THR A 292 22.81 -2.69 8.84
C THR A 292 21.65 -1.77 8.48
N THR A 293 21.18 -1.03 9.50
CA THR A 293 20.26 0.09 9.33
C THR A 293 21.01 1.40 9.50
N LEU A 294 20.95 2.27 8.51
CA LEU A 294 21.52 3.61 8.53
C LEU A 294 20.41 4.66 8.64
N PHE A 295 20.65 5.62 9.49
CA PHE A 295 19.78 6.76 9.72
C PHE A 295 20.44 8.04 9.21
N ASN A 296 19.68 8.92 8.58
CA ASN A 296 20.14 10.27 8.28
C ASN A 296 20.14 11.12 9.57
N GLN A 297 20.76 12.28 9.54
CA GLN A 297 20.87 13.22 10.67
C GLN A 297 19.49 13.53 11.26
N SER A 298 18.50 13.88 10.43
CA SER A 298 17.16 14.22 10.84
C SER A 298 16.45 13.07 11.57
N ALA A 299 16.56 11.85 11.08
CA ALA A 299 16.00 10.66 11.71
C ALA A 299 16.67 10.34 13.05
N LYS A 300 18.00 10.44 13.10
CA LYS A 300 18.76 10.29 14.36
C LYS A 300 18.30 11.31 15.40
N ASP A 301 18.23 12.59 15.06
CA ASP A 301 17.85 13.64 15.99
C ASP A 301 16.42 13.46 16.53
N ALA A 302 15.49 13.05 15.65
CA ALA A 302 14.13 12.74 16.04
C ALA A 302 14.07 11.55 17.04
N ILE A 303 14.81 10.47 16.80
CA ILE A 303 14.88 9.32 17.70
C ILE A 303 15.49 9.72 19.06
N ILE A 304 16.58 10.48 19.04
CA ILE A 304 17.23 10.94 20.27
C ILE A 304 16.28 11.81 21.10
N SER A 305 15.48 12.66 20.47
CA SER A 305 14.52 13.50 21.17
C SER A 305 13.45 12.71 21.94
N LEU A 306 13.16 11.48 21.51
CA LEU A 306 12.15 10.60 22.11
C LEU A 306 12.73 9.54 23.05
N ALA A 307 13.98 9.12 22.86
CA ALA A 307 14.54 7.94 23.50
C ALA A 307 16.06 8.06 23.84
N SER A 308 16.57 9.26 24.11
CA SER A 308 18.00 9.56 24.23
C SER A 308 18.78 8.61 25.17
N GLU A 309 18.20 8.26 26.33
CA GLU A 309 18.86 7.40 27.33
C GLU A 309 19.00 5.93 26.88
N ASN A 310 18.29 5.56 25.83
CA ASN A 310 18.23 4.19 25.34
C ASN A 310 18.90 4.00 23.97
N VAL A 311 19.64 5.01 23.48
CA VAL A 311 20.23 4.97 22.14
C VAL A 311 21.74 5.14 22.21
N ASN A 312 22.46 4.15 21.70
CA ASN A 312 23.90 4.29 21.41
C ASN A 312 24.07 4.64 19.93
N ILE A 313 24.89 5.64 19.64
CA ILE A 313 25.07 6.22 18.32
C ILE A 313 26.45 5.85 17.80
N ILE A 314 26.50 5.29 16.60
CA ILE A 314 27.72 5.01 15.86
C ILE A 314 27.66 5.84 14.57
N GLU A 315 28.58 6.78 14.44
CA GLU A 315 28.74 7.60 13.24
C GLU A 315 29.49 6.83 12.17
N MET A 316 29.02 6.92 10.94
CA MET A 316 29.59 6.21 9.79
C MET A 316 29.65 7.14 8.58
N GLU A 317 30.77 7.08 7.86
CA GLU A 317 30.87 7.71 6.54
C GLU A 317 30.24 6.79 5.49
N LYS A 318 29.38 7.36 4.65
CA LYS A 318 28.76 6.66 3.53
C LYS A 318 29.01 7.43 2.25
N ASP A 319 29.68 6.79 1.31
CA ASP A 319 29.82 7.33 -0.04
C ASP A 319 28.52 7.13 -0.82
N ILE A 320 27.96 8.24 -1.28
CA ILE A 320 26.75 8.26 -2.10
C ILE A 320 27.12 8.73 -3.50
N GLU A 321 26.80 7.90 -4.46
CA GLU A 321 27.06 8.19 -5.87
C GLU A 321 26.48 9.56 -6.27
N HIS A 322 27.32 10.43 -6.87
CA HIS A 322 27.02 11.80 -7.28
C HIS A 322 26.86 12.85 -6.15
N GLU A 323 26.93 12.46 -4.88
CA GLU A 323 26.86 13.41 -3.76
C GLU A 323 28.13 13.40 -2.90
N GLY A 324 28.95 12.36 -3.03
CA GLY A 324 30.15 12.18 -2.24
C GLY A 324 29.88 11.59 -0.86
N ILE A 325 30.81 11.83 0.06
CA ILE A 325 30.76 11.26 1.41
C ILE A 325 29.79 12.06 2.28
N ILE A 326 28.77 11.38 2.81
CA ILE A 326 27.89 11.92 3.82
C ILE A 326 28.08 11.20 5.17
N ILE A 327 27.70 11.85 6.25
CA ILE A 327 27.64 11.22 7.57
C ILE A 327 26.28 10.56 7.73
N ALA A 328 26.28 9.27 8.02
CA ALA A 328 25.12 8.49 8.39
C ALA A 328 25.31 7.89 9.79
N TYR A 329 24.24 7.42 10.39
CA TYR A 329 24.26 6.96 11.77
C TYR A 329 23.70 5.55 11.86
N LYS A 330 24.41 4.67 12.56
CA LYS A 330 23.85 3.40 13.05
C LYS A 330 23.39 3.63 14.48
N LEU A 331 22.16 3.30 14.80
CA LEU A 331 21.58 3.42 16.14
C LEU A 331 21.36 2.03 16.73
N GLU A 332 21.87 1.83 17.93
CA GLU A 332 21.60 0.64 18.73
C GLU A 332 20.59 1.04 19.83
N ILE A 333 19.34 0.64 19.66
CA ILE A 333 18.23 1.05 20.50
C ILE A 333 17.95 -0.04 21.53
N LYS A 334 17.98 0.31 22.80
CA LYS A 334 17.52 -0.54 23.89
C LYS A 334 16.03 -0.34 24.08
N TRP A 335 15.23 -1.21 23.49
CA TRP A 335 13.76 -1.08 23.49
C TRP A 335 13.13 -1.19 24.89
N PHE A 336 13.74 -1.88 25.82
CA PHE A 336 13.29 -1.84 27.20
C PHE A 336 14.04 -0.73 27.97
N PRO A 337 13.36 0.20 28.64
CA PRO A 337 11.93 0.25 28.96
C PRO A 337 11.05 1.14 28.04
N ILE A 338 11.41 1.38 26.79
CA ILE A 338 10.64 2.22 25.87
C ILE A 338 9.25 1.62 25.66
N LEU A 339 8.22 2.39 26.01
CA LEU A 339 6.83 2.05 25.74
C LEU A 339 6.32 2.87 24.55
N LEU A 340 6.18 2.22 23.38
CA LEU A 340 5.66 2.87 22.18
C LEU A 340 4.16 3.11 22.30
N ARG A 341 3.74 4.34 22.02
CA ARG A 341 2.33 4.72 21.95
C ARG A 341 1.75 4.25 20.62
N LYS A 342 0.61 3.59 20.68
CA LYS A 342 -0.16 3.25 19.48
C LYS A 342 -0.77 4.52 18.86
N PRO A 343 -1.04 4.53 17.55
CA PRO A 343 -1.82 5.59 16.94
C PRO A 343 -3.27 5.58 17.46
N SER A 344 -3.92 6.74 17.43
CA SER A 344 -5.26 6.94 18.03
C SER A 344 -6.39 6.11 17.39
N TRP A 345 -6.17 5.56 16.20
CA TRP A 345 -7.11 4.70 15.50
C TRP A 345 -6.93 3.20 15.82
N SER A 346 -5.83 2.81 16.45
CA SER A 346 -5.59 1.43 16.86
C SER A 346 -6.10 1.21 18.28
N SER A 347 -6.91 0.18 18.47
CA SER A 347 -7.50 -0.23 19.75
C SER A 347 -6.52 -0.92 20.71
#